data_cc171dfd9b77b781825f10f9da545e7b
#
_entry.id   cc171dfd9b77b781825f10f9da545e7b
#
_cell.length_a   1.000
_cell.length_b   1.000
_cell.length_c   1.000
_cell.angle_alpha   90.00
_cell.angle_beta   90.00
_cell.angle_gamma   90.00
#
_symmetry.space_group_name_H-M   'P 1'
#
loop_
_entity.id
_entity.type
_entity.pdbx_description
1 polymer ?
#
loop_
_entity_poly.entity_id
_entity_poly.type
_entity_poly.pdbx_seq_one_letter_code
_entity_poly.pdbx_strand_id
1 'polypeptide(L)'
;MIDSYPCKDGKSIKESPFYNPEDPFADRDPRLGFSVLWNGSQIAGKTFNLNNMGDGSHTRTGYSMKKYINPDNDGINNYDWTNFIYIRYAEVLLTFAEARNENLSAPDTEVYDAVNQIRQRPSVNLPPLPSGLSKDQMREAIRLERRLEFAFEGMHLFDTRSYKTTEKDVTKPVYGVNAKGESIFIETRKFNANRDYLWAIPLEEVDLAQGALKQNPGWD
;
A
#
# COMPACT_ATOMS: atom_id res chain seq x y z
N MET A 1 5.73 0.48 4.33
CA MET A 1 4.89 1.20 3.34
C MET A 1 5.43 2.62 3.08
N ILE A 2 5.60 3.47 4.09
CA ILE A 2 6.07 4.86 3.90
C ILE A 2 7.38 4.92 3.09
N ASP A 3 8.38 4.13 3.47
CA ASP A 3 9.69 4.09 2.79
C ASP A 3 9.64 3.46 1.39
N SER A 4 8.52 2.83 1.02
CA SER A 4 8.34 2.27 -0.33
C SER A 4 7.98 3.32 -1.37
N TYR A 5 7.46 4.48 -0.96
CA TYR A 5 7.25 5.58 -1.89
C TYR A 5 8.59 6.11 -2.35
N PRO A 6 8.84 6.25 -3.67
CA PRO A 6 10.09 6.80 -4.19
C PRO A 6 10.19 8.30 -3.94
N CYS A 7 11.34 8.87 -4.25
CA CYS A 7 11.46 10.31 -4.42
C CYS A 7 10.92 10.74 -5.80
N LYS A 8 10.82 12.06 -6.02
CA LYS A 8 10.27 12.65 -7.26
C LYS A 8 11.03 12.25 -8.55
N ASP A 9 12.27 11.77 -8.41
CA ASP A 9 13.06 11.22 -9.51
C ASP A 9 12.75 9.73 -9.80
N GLY A 10 11.80 9.15 -9.09
CA GLY A 10 11.40 7.75 -9.23
C GLY A 10 12.31 6.74 -8.57
N LYS A 11 13.40 7.17 -7.91
CA LYS A 11 14.33 6.31 -7.20
C LYS A 11 13.92 6.10 -5.74
N SER A 12 14.38 4.99 -5.16
CA SER A 12 14.16 4.71 -3.74
C SER A 12 14.83 5.76 -2.85
N ILE A 13 14.38 5.88 -1.59
CA ILE A 13 14.98 6.77 -0.59
C ILE A 13 16.46 6.45 -0.29
N LYS A 14 16.92 5.25 -0.65
CA LYS A 14 18.31 4.83 -0.47
C LYS A 14 19.22 5.28 -1.60
N GLU A 15 18.66 5.58 -2.77
CA GLU A 15 19.39 5.84 -4.02
C GLU A 15 19.20 7.25 -4.54
N SER A 16 18.13 7.92 -4.10
CA SER A 16 17.79 9.25 -4.60
C SER A 16 18.61 10.32 -3.90
N PRO A 17 19.22 11.26 -4.66
CA PRO A 17 19.87 12.43 -4.09
C PRO A 17 18.87 13.47 -3.55
N PHE A 18 17.57 13.31 -3.86
CA PHE A 18 16.50 14.17 -3.34
C PHE A 18 16.03 13.79 -1.95
N TYR A 19 16.43 12.60 -1.44
CA TYR A 19 16.03 12.20 -0.10
C TYR A 19 16.81 12.99 0.95
N ASN A 20 16.07 13.68 1.83
CA ASN A 20 16.62 14.40 2.96
C ASN A 20 16.15 13.72 4.27
N PRO A 21 17.06 13.14 5.09
CA PRO A 21 16.70 12.56 6.38
C PRO A 21 16.12 13.55 7.40
N GLU A 22 16.48 14.84 7.29
CA GLU A 22 15.97 15.90 8.17
C GLU A 22 14.55 16.35 7.78
N ASP A 23 14.17 16.11 6.52
CA ASP A 23 12.80 16.29 6.02
C ASP A 23 12.40 15.11 5.13
N PRO A 24 12.07 13.95 5.73
CA PRO A 24 11.89 12.69 5.03
C PRO A 24 10.63 12.63 4.16
N PHE A 25 9.80 13.65 4.19
CA PHE A 25 8.56 13.76 3.40
C PHE A 25 8.67 14.73 2.22
N ALA A 26 9.69 15.58 2.21
CA ALA A 26 9.97 16.45 1.07
C ALA A 26 10.44 15.65 -0.15
N ASP A 27 10.16 16.18 -1.34
CA ASP A 27 10.63 15.64 -2.62
C ASP A 27 10.30 14.15 -2.87
N ARG A 28 9.23 13.67 -2.25
CA ARG A 28 8.71 12.30 -2.39
C ARG A 28 7.61 12.24 -3.46
N ASP A 29 7.30 11.03 -3.86
CA ASP A 29 6.11 10.72 -4.66
C ASP A 29 4.88 11.41 -4.03
N PRO A 30 4.13 12.25 -4.77
CA PRO A 30 2.99 13.00 -4.24
C PRO A 30 1.92 12.11 -3.61
N ARG A 31 1.80 10.86 -4.05
CA ARG A 31 0.83 9.90 -3.49
C ARG A 31 1.06 9.60 -2.03
N LEU A 32 2.28 9.76 -1.51
CA LEU A 32 2.55 9.68 -0.08
C LEU A 32 1.70 10.71 0.67
N GLY A 33 1.74 11.97 0.25
CA GLY A 33 0.98 13.05 0.87
C GLY A 33 -0.54 12.99 0.62
N PHE A 34 -0.99 12.28 -0.44
CA PHE A 34 -2.41 12.03 -0.67
C PHE A 34 -2.97 10.88 0.17
N SER A 35 -2.11 9.95 0.57
CA SER A 35 -2.54 8.71 1.23
C SER A 35 -2.33 8.71 2.74
N VAL A 36 -1.32 9.44 3.24
CA VAL A 36 -0.81 9.32 4.62
C VAL A 36 -0.76 10.67 5.30
N LEU A 37 -1.10 10.69 6.58
CA LEU A 37 -0.83 11.79 7.52
C LEU A 37 0.36 11.42 8.39
N TRP A 38 1.25 12.39 8.60
CA TRP A 38 2.37 12.34 9.53
C TRP A 38 2.39 13.60 10.39
N ASN A 39 3.13 13.58 11.48
CA ASN A 39 3.22 14.73 12.37
C ASN A 39 3.66 15.99 11.62
N GLY A 40 2.86 17.04 11.66
CA GLY A 40 3.07 18.30 10.92
C GLY A 40 2.39 18.38 9.55
N SER A 41 1.86 17.28 9.01
CA SER A 41 1.14 17.30 7.73
C SER A 41 -0.20 18.04 7.83
N GLN A 42 -0.73 18.50 6.69
CA GLN A 42 -1.97 19.29 6.64
C GLN A 42 -3.16 18.44 6.18
N ILE A 43 -4.31 18.66 6.85
CA ILE A 43 -5.59 18.09 6.47
C ILE A 43 -6.73 19.05 6.86
N ALA A 44 -7.64 19.36 5.92
CA ALA A 44 -8.80 20.21 6.13
C ALA A 44 -8.44 21.54 6.84
N GLY A 45 -7.34 22.19 6.41
CA GLY A 45 -6.87 23.44 7.01
C GLY A 45 -6.26 23.31 8.42
N LYS A 46 -6.13 22.09 8.96
CA LYS A 46 -5.56 21.82 10.28
C LYS A 46 -4.24 21.07 10.16
N THR A 47 -3.34 21.28 11.11
CA THR A 47 -2.10 20.51 11.22
C THR A 47 -2.36 19.22 12.00
N PHE A 48 -2.03 18.08 11.40
CA PHE A 48 -2.03 16.80 12.09
C PHE A 48 -0.88 16.79 13.12
N ASN A 49 -1.22 16.61 14.39
CA ASN A 49 -0.24 16.68 15.47
C ASN A 49 -0.45 15.51 16.45
N LEU A 50 0.54 14.64 16.53
CA LEU A 50 0.52 13.46 17.39
C LEU A 50 0.39 13.79 18.89
N ASN A 51 0.83 14.98 19.32
CA ASN A 51 0.71 15.38 20.73
C ASN A 51 -0.70 15.84 21.12
N ASN A 52 -1.54 16.21 20.14
CA ASN A 52 -2.88 16.76 20.38
C ASN A 52 -3.99 15.72 20.19
N MET A 53 -3.64 14.50 19.84
CA MET A 53 -4.61 13.43 19.72
C MET A 53 -4.88 12.87 21.12
N GLY A 54 -6.07 13.14 21.66
CA GLY A 54 -6.48 12.66 23.00
C GLY A 54 -6.32 11.15 23.18
N ASP A 55 -6.38 10.69 24.39
CA ASP A 55 -6.21 9.29 24.78
C ASP A 55 -7.13 8.34 23.99
N GLY A 56 -6.58 7.49 23.16
CA GLY A 56 -7.25 6.40 22.47
C GLY A 56 -7.50 6.57 20.98
N SER A 57 -7.32 7.75 20.40
CA SER A 57 -7.45 7.94 18.94
C SER A 57 -6.12 7.81 18.20
N HIS A 58 -5.08 7.34 18.86
CA HIS A 58 -3.72 7.34 18.33
C HIS A 58 -3.45 6.17 17.41
N THR A 59 -2.83 6.49 16.29
CA THR A 59 -2.16 5.47 15.51
C THR A 59 -0.94 4.94 16.26
N ARG A 60 -0.81 3.62 16.36
CA ARG A 60 0.35 2.99 16.98
C ARG A 60 1.66 3.28 16.24
N THR A 61 1.57 3.63 14.97
CA THR A 61 2.73 3.85 14.10
C THR A 61 3.14 5.32 13.95
N GLY A 62 2.39 6.27 14.51
CA GLY A 62 2.61 7.70 14.28
C GLY A 62 2.17 8.21 12.91
N TYR A 63 1.59 7.33 12.08
CA TYR A 63 1.02 7.66 10.77
C TYR A 63 -0.47 7.38 10.79
N SER A 64 -1.25 8.17 10.06
CA SER A 64 -2.68 7.93 9.89
C SER A 64 -3.07 7.92 8.42
N MET A 65 -4.22 7.32 8.12
CA MET A 65 -4.76 7.32 6.77
C MET A 65 -5.31 8.72 6.45
N LYS A 66 -4.96 9.23 5.27
CA LYS A 66 -5.53 10.47 4.70
C LYS A 66 -6.50 10.18 3.56
N LYS A 67 -6.24 9.13 2.80
CA LYS A 67 -7.14 8.69 1.73
C LYS A 67 -8.54 8.45 2.27
N TYR A 68 -9.57 8.86 1.54
CA TYR A 68 -10.99 8.86 1.94
C TYR A 68 -11.40 9.89 3.01
N ILE A 69 -10.50 10.74 3.47
CA ILE A 69 -10.94 11.88 4.29
C ILE A 69 -11.37 13.00 3.34
N ASN A 70 -12.61 13.44 3.50
CA ASN A 70 -13.11 14.61 2.78
C ASN A 70 -12.42 15.87 3.32
N PRO A 71 -11.68 16.63 2.49
CA PRO A 71 -10.99 17.84 2.94
C PRO A 71 -11.95 18.97 3.36
N ASP A 72 -13.18 18.92 2.91
CA ASP A 72 -14.23 19.90 3.26
C ASP A 72 -14.97 19.54 4.56
N ASN A 73 -14.67 18.38 5.14
CA ASN A 73 -15.24 17.96 6.41
C ASN A 73 -14.42 18.59 7.56
N ASP A 74 -15.04 19.53 8.26
CA ASP A 74 -14.43 20.24 9.41
C ASP A 74 -14.24 19.36 10.66
N GLY A 75 -14.64 18.09 10.60
CA GLY A 75 -14.58 17.13 11.72
C GLY A 75 -15.70 17.31 12.74
N ILE A 76 -16.68 18.19 12.50
CA ILE A 76 -17.83 18.43 13.39
C ILE A 76 -18.90 17.37 13.18
N ASN A 77 -19.00 16.86 11.95
CA ASN A 77 -19.97 15.83 11.58
C ASN A 77 -19.27 14.50 11.36
N ASN A 78 -19.66 13.49 12.12
CA ASN A 78 -19.19 12.09 11.94
C ASN A 78 -19.73 11.43 10.65
N TYR A 79 -20.36 12.21 9.77
CA TYR A 79 -20.91 11.74 8.52
C TYR A 79 -20.01 12.20 7.37
N ASP A 80 -19.43 11.24 6.69
CA ASP A 80 -18.70 11.46 5.44
C ASP A 80 -19.46 10.75 4.31
N TRP A 81 -19.64 11.44 3.19
CA TRP A 81 -20.30 10.89 2.00
C TRP A 81 -19.29 10.45 0.94
N THR A 82 -18.04 10.31 1.30
CA THR A 82 -17.01 9.81 0.40
C THR A 82 -17.30 8.35 0.02
N ASN A 83 -17.57 8.11 -1.25
CA ASN A 83 -17.87 6.78 -1.75
C ASN A 83 -16.65 5.87 -1.67
N PHE A 84 -16.86 4.64 -1.21
CA PHE A 84 -15.85 3.60 -1.33
C PHE A 84 -15.71 3.16 -2.78
N ILE A 85 -14.49 3.17 -3.30
CA ILE A 85 -14.18 2.81 -4.68
C ILE A 85 -13.88 1.31 -4.73
N TYR A 86 -14.73 0.55 -5.42
CA TYR A 86 -14.50 -0.89 -5.62
C TYR A 86 -13.50 -1.16 -6.74
N ILE A 87 -13.65 -0.48 -7.89
CA ILE A 87 -12.78 -0.63 -9.05
C ILE A 87 -12.56 0.75 -9.66
N ARG A 88 -11.35 1.03 -10.07
CA ARG A 88 -10.98 2.26 -10.78
C ARG A 88 -9.99 1.98 -11.91
N TYR A 89 -9.88 2.89 -12.85
CA TYR A 89 -9.13 2.68 -14.08
C TYR A 89 -7.66 2.29 -13.86
N ALA A 90 -7.03 2.78 -12.79
CA ALA A 90 -5.67 2.36 -12.42
C ALA A 90 -5.56 0.84 -12.18
N GLU A 91 -6.62 0.22 -11.62
CA GLU A 91 -6.63 -1.23 -11.42
C GLU A 91 -6.69 -1.98 -12.75
N VAL A 92 -7.50 -1.49 -13.69
CA VAL A 92 -7.55 -2.06 -15.05
C VAL A 92 -6.17 -1.99 -15.72
N LEU A 93 -5.51 -0.84 -15.64
CA LEU A 93 -4.19 -0.66 -16.25
C LEU A 93 -3.13 -1.58 -15.62
N LEU A 94 -3.06 -1.65 -14.29
CA LEU A 94 -2.05 -2.47 -13.62
C LEU A 94 -2.33 -3.97 -13.72
N THR A 95 -3.59 -4.37 -13.76
CA THR A 95 -3.97 -5.77 -14.01
C THR A 95 -3.64 -6.18 -15.45
N PHE A 96 -3.91 -5.30 -16.43
CA PHE A 96 -3.50 -5.51 -17.80
C PHE A 96 -1.97 -5.64 -17.93
N ALA A 97 -1.22 -4.70 -17.32
CA ALA A 97 0.24 -4.72 -17.36
C ALA A 97 0.81 -6.01 -16.76
N GLU A 98 0.27 -6.45 -15.62
CA GLU A 98 0.66 -7.69 -14.97
C GLU A 98 0.38 -8.90 -15.84
N ALA A 99 -0.87 -9.08 -16.29
CA ALA A 99 -1.27 -10.23 -17.10
C ALA A 99 -0.45 -10.32 -18.40
N ARG A 100 -0.22 -9.17 -19.06
CA ARG A 100 0.57 -9.12 -20.28
C ARG A 100 2.05 -9.44 -20.02
N ASN A 101 2.64 -8.84 -19.00
CA ASN A 101 4.03 -9.14 -18.62
C ASN A 101 4.23 -10.63 -18.29
N GLU A 102 3.26 -11.26 -17.62
CA GLU A 102 3.36 -12.70 -17.30
C GLU A 102 3.26 -13.59 -18.54
N ASN A 103 2.60 -13.12 -19.60
CA ASN A 103 2.44 -13.86 -20.85
C ASN A 103 3.62 -13.70 -21.83
N LEU A 104 4.44 -12.66 -21.65
CA LEU A 104 5.56 -12.36 -22.53
C LEU A 104 6.89 -12.87 -21.94
N SER A 105 7.89 -13.02 -22.80
CA SER A 105 9.28 -13.32 -22.38
C SER A 105 10.00 -12.07 -21.81
N ALA A 106 9.60 -10.88 -22.28
CA ALA A 106 10.05 -9.58 -21.81
C ALA A 106 8.92 -8.55 -21.96
N PRO A 107 8.87 -7.48 -21.14
CA PRO A 107 7.85 -6.46 -21.25
C PRO A 107 7.95 -5.71 -22.58
N ASP A 108 6.82 -5.50 -23.23
CA ASP A 108 6.69 -4.70 -24.43
C ASP A 108 6.20 -3.28 -24.13
N THR A 109 6.06 -2.46 -25.18
CA THR A 109 5.63 -1.07 -25.09
C THR A 109 4.29 -0.92 -24.35
N GLU A 110 3.32 -1.79 -24.59
CA GLU A 110 1.99 -1.70 -23.97
C GLU A 110 2.04 -1.93 -22.46
N VAL A 111 2.94 -2.81 -21.97
CA VAL A 111 3.18 -2.98 -20.52
C VAL A 111 3.75 -1.71 -19.91
N TYR A 112 4.75 -1.09 -20.56
CA TYR A 112 5.33 0.17 -20.11
C TYR A 112 4.30 1.30 -20.11
N ASP A 113 3.52 1.43 -21.18
CA ASP A 113 2.52 2.48 -21.33
C ASP A 113 1.44 2.40 -20.26
N ALA A 114 0.97 1.22 -19.93
CA ALA A 114 -0.04 1.01 -18.91
C ALA A 114 0.46 1.46 -17.52
N VAL A 115 1.68 1.11 -17.16
CA VAL A 115 2.28 1.54 -15.88
C VAL A 115 2.59 3.04 -15.88
N ASN A 116 3.14 3.54 -16.99
CA ASN A 116 3.56 4.93 -17.10
C ASN A 116 2.38 5.91 -17.14
N GLN A 117 1.20 5.52 -17.63
CA GLN A 117 -0.01 6.31 -17.52
C GLN A 117 -0.35 6.66 -16.06
N ILE A 118 -0.08 5.76 -15.13
CA ILE A 118 -0.31 6.01 -13.69
C ILE A 118 0.80 6.91 -13.14
N ARG A 119 2.05 6.60 -13.44
CA ARG A 119 3.22 7.32 -12.93
C ARG A 119 3.27 8.75 -13.42
N GLN A 120 2.97 8.97 -14.69
CA GLN A 120 3.09 10.28 -15.36
C GLN A 120 1.81 11.11 -15.34
N ARG A 121 0.73 10.63 -14.71
CA ARG A 121 -0.48 11.48 -14.61
C ARG A 121 -0.16 12.80 -13.88
N PRO A 122 -0.80 13.92 -14.23
CA PRO A 122 -0.44 15.25 -13.73
C PRO A 122 -0.35 15.38 -12.21
N SER A 123 -1.17 14.62 -11.47
CA SER A 123 -1.17 14.62 -10.00
C SER A 123 -0.01 13.83 -9.37
N VAL A 124 0.69 12.98 -10.12
CA VAL A 124 1.81 12.15 -9.65
C VAL A 124 3.13 12.65 -10.23
N ASN A 125 3.19 12.83 -11.54
CA ASN A 125 4.30 13.39 -12.28
C ASN A 125 5.67 12.75 -11.96
N LEU A 126 5.68 11.42 -11.81
CA LEU A 126 6.93 10.66 -11.71
C LEU A 126 7.50 10.39 -13.10
N PRO A 127 8.82 10.21 -13.22
CA PRO A 127 9.42 9.78 -14.48
C PRO A 127 8.89 8.39 -14.88
N PRO A 128 8.91 8.07 -16.19
CA PRO A 128 8.56 6.74 -16.66
C PRO A 128 9.51 5.69 -16.07
N LEU A 129 9.09 4.42 -16.11
CA LEU A 129 9.98 3.31 -15.79
C LEU A 129 11.18 3.30 -16.77
N PRO A 130 12.38 2.92 -16.30
CA PRO A 130 13.52 2.77 -17.18
C PRO A 130 13.26 1.69 -18.24
N SER A 131 13.71 1.93 -19.45
CA SER A 131 13.63 0.95 -20.54
C SER A 131 14.54 -0.25 -20.31
N GLY A 132 14.22 -1.39 -20.95
CA GLY A 132 15.05 -2.58 -20.93
C GLY A 132 14.94 -3.42 -19.66
N LEU A 133 13.87 -3.26 -18.88
CA LEU A 133 13.61 -4.14 -17.74
C LEU A 133 13.39 -5.58 -18.21
N SER A 134 13.92 -6.54 -17.45
CA SER A 134 13.56 -7.94 -17.62
C SER A 134 12.10 -8.17 -17.16
N LYS A 135 11.53 -9.32 -17.53
CA LYS A 135 10.21 -9.75 -17.08
C LYS A 135 10.07 -9.67 -15.55
N ASP A 136 11.06 -10.16 -14.81
CA ASP A 136 11.04 -10.18 -13.36
C ASP A 136 11.18 -8.77 -12.75
N GLN A 137 12.03 -7.93 -13.35
CA GLN A 137 12.14 -6.52 -12.91
C GLN A 137 10.84 -5.75 -13.16
N MET A 138 10.18 -5.97 -14.29
CA MET A 138 8.89 -5.35 -14.58
C MET A 138 7.81 -5.86 -13.62
N ARG A 139 7.79 -7.15 -13.30
CA ARG A 139 6.88 -7.74 -12.30
C ARG A 139 7.01 -7.02 -10.96
N GLU A 140 8.23 -6.84 -10.47
CA GLU A 140 8.47 -6.13 -9.20
C GLU A 140 8.07 -4.64 -9.28
N ALA A 141 8.30 -4.00 -10.43
CA ALA A 141 7.88 -2.61 -10.66
C ALA A 141 6.34 -2.49 -10.65
N ILE A 142 5.62 -3.39 -11.32
CA ILE A 142 4.15 -3.42 -11.31
C ILE A 142 3.62 -3.66 -9.89
N ARG A 143 4.18 -4.62 -9.16
CA ARG A 143 3.77 -4.92 -7.77
C ARG A 143 4.01 -3.75 -6.83
N LEU A 144 5.14 -3.06 -6.99
CA LEU A 144 5.41 -1.84 -6.23
C LEU A 144 4.41 -0.74 -6.59
N GLU A 145 4.16 -0.52 -7.88
CA GLU A 145 3.20 0.49 -8.35
C GLU A 145 1.79 0.22 -7.81
N ARG A 146 1.32 -1.04 -7.84
CA ARG A 146 0.05 -1.46 -7.21
C ARG A 146 0.01 -1.13 -5.72
N ARG A 147 1.08 -1.47 -5.00
CA ARG A 147 1.19 -1.23 -3.55
C ARG A 147 1.09 0.25 -3.19
N LEU A 148 1.69 1.14 -3.99
CA LEU A 148 1.69 2.58 -3.77
C LEU A 148 0.36 3.21 -4.18
N GLU A 149 -0.13 2.83 -5.35
CA GLU A 149 -1.36 3.35 -5.94
C GLU A 149 -2.59 2.98 -5.12
N PHE A 150 -2.68 1.72 -4.68
CA PHE A 150 -3.83 1.20 -3.92
C PHE A 150 -3.61 1.19 -2.40
N ALA A 151 -2.69 2.01 -1.90
CA ALA A 151 -2.54 2.18 -0.46
C ALA A 151 -3.89 2.54 0.19
N PHE A 152 -4.28 1.80 1.24
CA PHE A 152 -5.55 1.90 1.95
C PHE A 152 -6.83 1.55 1.17
N GLU A 153 -6.71 0.96 -0.01
CA GLU A 153 -7.86 0.46 -0.79
C GLU A 153 -8.14 -1.04 -0.59
N GLY A 154 -7.48 -1.68 0.37
CA GLY A 154 -7.70 -3.09 0.71
C GLY A 154 -6.96 -4.10 -0.20
N MET A 155 -6.41 -3.66 -1.32
CA MET A 155 -5.84 -4.55 -2.35
C MET A 155 -4.61 -5.33 -1.89
N HIS A 156 -3.76 -4.75 -1.04
CA HIS A 156 -2.47 -5.35 -0.65
C HIS A 156 -2.61 -6.73 0.01
N LEU A 157 -3.67 -6.95 0.77
CA LEU A 157 -3.94 -8.25 1.39
C LEU A 157 -4.16 -9.35 0.35
N PHE A 158 -4.91 -9.04 -0.69
CA PHE A 158 -5.20 -9.99 -1.77
C PHE A 158 -4.00 -10.16 -2.69
N ASP A 159 -3.33 -9.06 -3.05
CA ASP A 159 -2.12 -9.07 -3.88
C ASP A 159 -1.04 -9.98 -3.29
N THR A 160 -0.66 -9.79 -2.01
CA THR A 160 0.39 -10.58 -1.38
C THR A 160 0.03 -12.07 -1.24
N ARG A 161 -1.26 -12.39 -1.06
CA ARG A 161 -1.74 -13.77 -1.06
C ARG A 161 -1.68 -14.39 -2.46
N SER A 162 -2.15 -13.67 -3.47
CA SER A 162 -2.10 -14.11 -4.86
C SER A 162 -0.66 -14.35 -5.33
N TYR A 163 0.26 -13.45 -4.97
CA TYR A 163 1.67 -13.55 -5.31
C TYR A 163 2.44 -14.58 -4.47
N LYS A 164 1.84 -15.15 -3.44
CA LYS A 164 2.51 -16.02 -2.46
C LYS A 164 3.73 -15.35 -1.81
N THR A 165 3.58 -14.06 -1.46
CA THR A 165 4.65 -13.27 -0.82
C THR A 165 4.29 -12.82 0.60
N THR A 166 3.12 -13.18 1.10
CA THR A 166 2.61 -12.70 2.40
C THR A 166 3.59 -12.99 3.53
N GLU A 167 4.17 -14.19 3.60
CA GLU A 167 5.14 -14.55 4.64
C GLU A 167 6.39 -13.67 4.64
N LYS A 168 6.81 -13.16 3.47
CA LYS A 168 7.96 -12.27 3.34
C LYS A 168 7.61 -10.82 3.66
N ASP A 169 6.37 -10.41 3.34
CA ASP A 169 5.95 -9.01 3.42
C ASP A 169 5.41 -8.65 4.80
N VAL A 170 4.69 -9.56 5.46
CA VAL A 170 4.05 -9.26 6.75
C VAL A 170 4.88 -9.62 7.97
N THR A 171 5.85 -10.54 7.87
CA THR A 171 6.69 -10.96 9.01
C THR A 171 7.87 -10.03 9.30
N LYS A 172 8.08 -9.01 8.49
CA LYS A 172 9.08 -7.97 8.77
C LYS A 172 8.71 -7.19 10.02
N PRO A 173 9.69 -6.80 10.86
CA PRO A 173 9.43 -5.89 11.96
C PRO A 173 8.74 -4.60 11.49
N VAL A 174 7.70 -4.20 12.20
CA VAL A 174 6.96 -2.98 11.93
C VAL A 174 7.50 -1.88 12.85
N TYR A 175 7.89 -0.79 12.24
CA TYR A 175 8.33 0.41 12.93
C TYR A 175 7.34 1.55 12.69
N GLY A 176 7.23 2.41 13.67
CA GLY A 176 6.53 3.68 13.60
C GLY A 176 7.45 4.82 14.00
N VAL A 177 6.88 5.99 14.17
CA VAL A 177 7.56 7.18 14.70
C VAL A 177 6.79 7.77 15.87
N ASN A 178 7.51 8.29 16.86
CA ASN A 178 6.90 9.07 17.92
C ASN A 178 6.75 10.56 17.50
N ALA A 179 6.22 11.38 18.38
CA ALA A 179 6.01 12.80 18.11
C ALA A 179 7.30 13.61 17.87
N LYS A 180 8.46 13.07 18.27
CA LYS A 180 9.79 13.66 18.01
C LYS A 180 10.39 13.19 16.67
N GLY A 181 9.71 12.30 15.91
CA GLY A 181 10.24 11.72 14.71
C GLY A 181 11.18 10.52 14.92
N GLU A 182 11.36 10.07 16.18
CA GLU A 182 12.22 8.94 16.47
C GLU A 182 11.53 7.62 16.12
N SER A 183 12.28 6.71 15.50
CA SER A 183 11.78 5.38 15.14
C SER A 183 11.49 4.55 16.38
N ILE A 184 10.30 3.95 16.45
CA ILE A 184 9.88 3.07 17.53
C ILE A 184 9.47 1.70 16.95
N PHE A 185 9.90 0.62 17.59
CA PHE A 185 9.44 -0.73 17.27
C PHE A 185 7.99 -0.91 17.73
N ILE A 186 7.14 -1.41 16.88
CA ILE A 186 5.71 -1.63 17.14
C ILE A 186 5.40 -3.11 17.37
N GLU A 187 5.71 -3.94 16.37
CA GLU A 187 5.40 -5.38 16.42
C GLU A 187 6.17 -6.16 15.35
N THR A 188 6.22 -7.47 15.50
CA THR A 188 6.52 -8.41 14.42
C THR A 188 5.32 -9.35 14.25
N ARG A 189 4.75 -9.38 13.07
CA ARG A 189 3.61 -10.23 12.74
C ARG A 189 4.08 -11.65 12.46
N LYS A 190 3.19 -12.62 12.69
CA LYS A 190 3.42 -14.03 12.39
C LYS A 190 2.55 -14.43 11.22
N PHE A 191 3.07 -15.32 10.38
CA PHE A 191 2.36 -15.92 9.26
C PHE A 191 2.87 -17.35 9.06
N ASN A 192 1.97 -18.31 9.04
CA ASN A 192 2.28 -19.70 8.74
C ASN A 192 1.87 -20.00 7.29
N ALA A 193 2.84 -20.14 6.40
CA ALA A 193 2.60 -20.35 4.97
C ALA A 193 1.80 -21.65 4.67
N ASN A 194 1.88 -22.64 5.53
CA ASN A 194 1.14 -23.90 5.36
C ASN A 194 -0.34 -23.79 5.75
N ARG A 195 -0.75 -22.70 6.39
CA ARG A 195 -2.11 -22.50 6.89
C ARG A 195 -2.70 -21.17 6.42
N ASP A 196 -2.01 -20.06 6.65
CA ASP A 196 -2.61 -18.72 6.67
C ASP A 196 -2.86 -18.12 5.27
N TYR A 197 -2.48 -18.82 4.19
CA TYR A 197 -2.89 -18.43 2.83
C TYR A 197 -4.38 -18.66 2.58
N LEU A 198 -4.97 -19.65 3.24
CA LEU A 198 -6.40 -19.93 3.20
C LEU A 198 -7.02 -19.54 4.56
N TRP A 199 -8.27 -19.12 4.54
CA TRP A 199 -9.04 -18.87 5.75
C TRP A 199 -9.62 -20.19 6.26
N ALA A 200 -9.83 -20.27 7.58
CA ALA A 200 -10.64 -21.34 8.13
C ALA A 200 -12.06 -21.27 7.53
N ILE A 201 -12.60 -22.42 7.14
CA ILE A 201 -14.02 -22.52 6.82
C ILE A 201 -14.77 -22.48 8.15
N PRO A 202 -15.87 -21.69 8.28
CA PRO A 202 -16.66 -21.67 9.51
C PRO A 202 -17.03 -23.08 9.95
N LEU A 203 -16.85 -23.37 11.25
CA LEU A 203 -17.06 -24.71 11.76
C LEU A 203 -18.49 -25.20 11.50
N GLU A 204 -19.47 -24.33 11.64
CA GLU A 204 -20.87 -24.63 11.34
C GLU A 204 -21.08 -25.17 9.92
N GLU A 205 -20.39 -24.63 8.93
CA GLU A 205 -20.47 -25.09 7.54
C GLU A 205 -19.84 -26.48 7.36
N VAL A 206 -18.74 -26.72 8.06
CA VAL A 206 -18.06 -28.03 8.04
C VAL A 206 -18.96 -29.10 8.67
N ASP A 207 -19.58 -28.77 9.81
CA ASP A 207 -20.48 -29.67 10.54
C ASP A 207 -21.76 -29.98 9.73
N LEU A 208 -22.37 -28.97 9.15
CA LEU A 208 -23.55 -29.11 8.29
C LEU A 208 -23.28 -29.97 7.07
N ALA A 209 -22.08 -29.95 6.55
CA ALA A 209 -21.69 -30.73 5.38
C ALA A 209 -21.50 -32.23 5.65
N GLN A 210 -21.62 -32.70 6.90
CA GLN A 210 -21.56 -34.10 7.31
C GLN A 210 -20.42 -34.92 6.67
N GLY A 211 -19.23 -34.29 6.58
CA GLY A 211 -18.02 -34.90 6.01
C GLY A 211 -17.82 -34.66 4.50
N ALA A 212 -18.79 -34.06 3.80
CA ALA A 212 -18.61 -33.68 2.39
C ALA A 212 -17.66 -32.47 2.20
N LEU A 213 -17.56 -31.60 3.21
CA LEU A 213 -16.65 -30.49 3.25
C LEU A 213 -15.54 -30.71 4.26
N LYS A 214 -14.30 -30.65 3.82
CA LYS A 214 -13.13 -30.72 4.69
C LYS A 214 -12.58 -29.36 4.99
N GLN A 215 -12.09 -29.18 6.20
CA GLN A 215 -11.41 -27.95 6.61
C GLN A 215 -10.16 -27.69 5.74
N ASN A 216 -9.81 -26.44 5.59
CA ASN A 216 -8.55 -26.05 4.94
C ASN A 216 -7.34 -26.52 5.76
N PRO A 217 -6.21 -26.86 5.10
CA PRO A 217 -5.03 -27.40 5.78
C PRO A 217 -4.57 -26.50 6.94
N GLY A 218 -4.28 -27.13 8.10
CA GLY A 218 -3.76 -26.46 9.29
C GLY A 218 -4.81 -25.72 10.14
N TRP A 219 -6.11 -25.92 9.83
CA TRP A 219 -7.24 -25.39 10.60
C TRP A 219 -8.09 -26.50 11.26
N ASP A 220 -7.56 -27.76 11.25
CA ASP A 220 -8.20 -28.92 11.88
C ASP A 220 -8.23 -28.81 13.40
#